data_c9f9d0f25728abda20729902fe8959d1
#
_entry.id   c9f9d0f25728abda20729902fe8959d1
#
_cell.length_a   1.000
_cell.length_b   1.000
_cell.length_c   1.000
_cell.angle_alpha   90.00
_cell.angle_beta   90.00
_cell.angle_gamma   90.00
#
_symmetry.space_group_name_H-M   'P 1'
#
loop_
_entity.id
_entity.type
_entity.pdbx_description
1 polymer ?
#
loop_
_entity_poly.entity_id
_entity_poly.type
_entity_poly.pdbx_seq_one_letter_code
_entity_poly.pdbx_strand_id
1 'polypeptide(L)'
;YQGDVSESVKTPHIALILPLESPAFSEAADQVKAGFIAATMREEPLQLVIRIYSTGDDPLDILLTYHEALDAGAEFVVGPLTRDGVAAIASSQRVTVPTLALNTVDNTTAIPTQLFLFGLQMEAEASQVAQLARDSGKTQALIIGDNSGLSKRLQAAFSERWQHEGGALAFFRHADDQQQLPQLKKLSSNDNQLVFLALGADKARIVRPYIATDVPIFATSQVYTGNDNTLLNNDLNEIRFVDMPWLLQFDHPAVMAYRQNRTIKNMDMERLYALGIDAFRLMTHLLDPLFINEISFDGVTGFVRAAPANQFIREPVSAQFIQGQVQLLDIQRTIPASVAPQSEP
;
A
#
# COMPACT_ATOMS: atom_id res chain seq x y z
N TYR A 1 11.74 -19.36 51.87
CA TYR A 1 12.36 -18.69 50.73
C TYR A 1 11.25 -18.00 49.98
N GLN A 2 11.02 -16.75 50.25
CA GLN A 2 10.21 -15.84 49.44
C GLN A 2 11.06 -15.46 48.24
N GLY A 3 10.69 -15.97 47.05
CA GLY A 3 11.24 -15.49 45.81
C GLY A 3 10.69 -14.10 45.53
N ASP A 4 11.56 -13.13 45.56
CA ASP A 4 11.30 -11.77 45.12
C ASP A 4 11.00 -11.86 43.59
N VAL A 5 9.72 -11.83 43.24
CA VAL A 5 9.30 -11.58 41.86
C VAL A 5 9.55 -10.09 41.69
N SER A 6 10.71 -9.73 41.12
CA SER A 6 10.95 -8.37 40.70
C SER A 6 9.86 -8.01 39.69
N GLU A 7 8.86 -7.23 40.12
CA GLU A 7 7.91 -6.58 39.20
C GLU A 7 8.76 -5.78 38.23
N SER A 8 8.82 -6.23 36.98
CA SER A 8 9.47 -5.47 35.92
C SER A 8 8.74 -4.12 35.84
N VAL A 9 9.43 -3.04 36.11
CA VAL A 9 8.87 -1.69 36.08
C VAL A 9 8.34 -1.43 34.67
N LYS A 10 7.02 -1.44 34.51
CA LYS A 10 6.36 -1.11 33.25
C LYS A 10 6.66 0.35 32.91
N THR A 11 7.33 0.58 31.81
CA THR A 11 7.65 1.94 31.34
C THR A 11 6.78 2.27 30.14
N PRO A 12 5.92 3.31 30.21
CA PRO A 12 5.12 3.74 29.07
C PRO A 12 5.98 4.04 27.83
N HIS A 13 5.62 3.45 26.71
CA HIS A 13 6.35 3.66 25.44
C HIS A 13 5.48 3.25 24.23
N ILE A 14 5.93 3.68 23.06
CA ILE A 14 5.43 3.20 21.78
C ILE A 14 6.37 2.08 21.30
N ALA A 15 5.82 0.90 21.02
CA ALA A 15 6.58 -0.22 20.49
C ALA A 15 6.53 -0.23 18.96
N LEU A 16 7.69 -0.19 18.31
CA LEU A 16 7.84 -0.41 16.87
C LEU A 16 8.37 -1.83 16.64
N ILE A 17 7.48 -2.74 16.21
CA ILE A 17 7.80 -4.16 16.02
C ILE A 17 8.01 -4.43 14.54
N LEU A 18 9.23 -4.79 14.14
CA LEU A 18 9.60 -5.00 12.75
C LEU A 18 10.48 -6.25 12.59
N PRO A 19 10.39 -6.98 11.44
CA PRO A 19 11.16 -8.20 11.18
C PRO A 19 12.61 -7.88 10.75
N LEU A 20 13.35 -7.17 11.61
CA LEU A 20 14.71 -6.72 11.35
C LEU A 20 15.74 -7.86 11.34
N GLU A 21 15.40 -9.02 11.92
CA GLU A 21 16.23 -10.21 11.98
C GLU A 21 15.86 -11.25 10.89
N SER A 22 14.81 -10.98 10.12
CA SER A 22 14.39 -11.86 9.03
C SER A 22 15.33 -11.76 7.84
N PRO A 23 15.91 -12.87 7.35
CA PRO A 23 16.70 -12.85 6.11
C PRO A 23 15.91 -12.37 4.88
N ALA A 24 14.61 -12.60 4.87
CA ALA A 24 13.74 -12.23 3.75
C ALA A 24 13.23 -10.78 3.81
N PHE A 25 13.01 -10.23 5.02
CA PHE A 25 12.31 -8.96 5.20
C PHE A 25 13.14 -7.87 5.90
N SER A 26 14.37 -8.13 6.34
CA SER A 26 15.19 -7.16 7.08
C SER A 26 15.45 -5.88 6.29
N GLU A 27 15.73 -5.95 5.00
CA GLU A 27 15.92 -4.77 4.16
C GLU A 27 14.63 -3.92 4.06
N ALA A 28 13.49 -4.56 3.87
CA ALA A 28 12.18 -3.91 3.87
C ALA A 28 11.88 -3.27 5.23
N ALA A 29 12.12 -3.99 6.31
CA ALA A 29 11.92 -3.53 7.69
C ALA A 29 12.81 -2.33 8.02
N ASP A 30 14.07 -2.33 7.57
CA ASP A 30 14.99 -1.20 7.74
C ASP A 30 14.49 0.07 7.02
N GLN A 31 13.89 -0.05 5.85
CA GLN A 31 13.30 1.10 5.15
C GLN A 31 12.08 1.66 5.89
N VAL A 32 11.18 0.79 6.34
CA VAL A 32 10.02 1.21 7.15
C VAL A 32 10.50 1.91 8.44
N LYS A 33 11.46 1.33 9.15
CA LYS A 33 12.08 1.94 10.35
C LYS A 33 12.68 3.31 10.03
N ALA A 34 13.45 3.41 8.94
CA ALA A 34 14.10 4.66 8.55
C ALA A 34 13.06 5.76 8.22
N GLY A 35 12.00 5.45 7.51
CA GLY A 35 10.90 6.37 7.23
C GLY A 35 10.16 6.80 8.49
N PHE A 36 9.86 5.86 9.37
CA PHE A 36 9.22 6.13 10.66
C PHE A 36 10.06 7.08 11.53
N ILE A 37 11.37 6.82 11.66
CA ILE A 37 12.29 7.68 12.41
C ILE A 37 12.45 9.06 11.74
N ALA A 38 12.49 9.12 10.40
CA ALA A 38 12.56 10.41 9.71
C ALA A 38 11.34 11.30 10.03
N ALA A 39 10.16 10.70 10.18
CA ALA A 39 8.96 11.41 10.57
C ALA A 39 9.03 11.96 12.02
N THR A 40 9.62 11.21 12.96
CA THR A 40 9.78 11.69 14.34
C THR A 40 10.60 12.98 14.45
N MET A 41 11.49 13.22 13.49
CA MET A 41 12.36 14.41 13.47
C MET A 41 11.68 15.66 12.90
N ARG A 42 10.51 15.49 12.26
CA ARG A 42 9.81 16.55 11.54
C ARG A 42 8.47 16.92 12.15
N GLU A 43 7.82 15.96 12.78
CA GLU A 43 6.54 16.15 13.44
C GLU A 43 6.76 16.68 14.88
N GLU A 44 5.67 17.06 15.53
CA GLU A 44 5.73 17.52 16.93
C GLU A 44 6.28 16.43 17.87
N PRO A 45 7.07 16.80 18.88
CA PRO A 45 7.66 15.84 19.80
C PRO A 45 6.59 15.00 20.52
N LEU A 46 6.76 13.70 20.51
CA LEU A 46 5.91 12.79 21.26
C LEU A 46 6.23 12.83 22.76
N GLN A 47 5.22 12.64 23.60
CA GLN A 47 5.41 12.49 25.05
C GLN A 47 5.96 11.09 25.41
N LEU A 48 5.72 10.07 24.57
CA LEU A 48 6.18 8.72 24.77
C LEU A 48 7.45 8.44 23.95
N VAL A 49 8.36 7.68 24.55
CA VAL A 49 9.56 7.21 23.84
C VAL A 49 9.19 6.07 22.90
N ILE A 50 9.91 5.97 21.79
CA ILE A 50 9.77 4.86 20.85
C ILE A 50 10.82 3.80 21.18
N ARG A 51 10.39 2.55 21.35
CA ARG A 51 11.25 1.37 21.49
C ARG A 51 11.11 0.47 20.30
N ILE A 52 12.23 0.07 19.73
CA ILE A 52 12.28 -0.84 18.58
C ILE A 52 12.41 -2.26 19.08
N TYR A 53 11.52 -3.12 18.63
CA TYR A 53 11.50 -4.55 18.88
C TYR A 53 11.78 -5.29 17.58
N SER A 54 12.89 -6.04 17.56
CA SER A 54 13.32 -6.82 16.39
C SER A 54 12.74 -8.23 16.47
N THR A 55 12.21 -8.72 15.35
CA THR A 55 11.72 -10.10 15.21
C THR A 55 12.32 -10.76 13.98
N GLY A 56 12.20 -12.08 13.90
CA GLY A 56 12.25 -12.82 12.65
C GLY A 56 10.94 -12.65 11.87
N ASP A 57 10.64 -13.59 10.99
CA ASP A 57 9.41 -13.65 10.19
C ASP A 57 8.45 -14.76 10.63
N ASP A 58 8.84 -15.56 11.64
CA ASP A 58 7.95 -16.55 12.25
C ASP A 58 6.78 -15.85 12.97
N PRO A 59 5.52 -16.17 12.63
CA PRO A 59 4.35 -15.56 13.28
C PRO A 59 4.31 -15.75 14.80
N LEU A 60 4.86 -16.86 15.32
CA LEU A 60 4.93 -17.12 16.75
C LEU A 60 5.94 -16.19 17.44
N ASP A 61 7.12 -15.99 16.84
CA ASP A 61 8.13 -15.06 17.33
C ASP A 61 7.57 -13.63 17.39
N ILE A 62 6.88 -13.20 16.33
CA ILE A 62 6.22 -11.90 16.27
C ILE A 62 5.17 -11.77 17.39
N LEU A 63 4.35 -12.79 17.61
CA LEU A 63 3.32 -12.77 18.65
C LEU A 63 3.92 -12.72 20.07
N LEU A 64 5.00 -13.46 20.32
CA LEU A 64 5.70 -13.44 21.61
C LEU A 64 6.32 -12.08 21.88
N THR A 65 6.97 -11.49 20.90
CA THR A 65 7.56 -10.13 20.99
C THR A 65 6.46 -9.07 21.20
N TYR A 66 5.31 -9.22 20.55
CA TYR A 66 4.16 -8.35 20.79
C TYR A 66 3.70 -8.42 22.24
N HIS A 67 3.57 -9.60 22.81
CA HIS A 67 3.20 -9.78 24.22
C HIS A 67 4.27 -9.23 25.17
N GLU A 68 5.56 -9.44 24.85
CA GLU A 68 6.67 -8.86 25.61
C GLU A 68 6.60 -7.33 25.64
N ALA A 69 6.32 -6.69 24.51
CA ALA A 69 6.15 -5.24 24.45
C ALA A 69 5.00 -4.75 25.33
N LEU A 70 3.85 -5.46 25.33
CA LEU A 70 2.72 -5.13 26.21
C LEU A 70 3.08 -5.29 27.69
N ASP A 71 3.75 -6.37 28.03
CA ASP A 71 4.17 -6.66 29.43
C ASP A 71 5.21 -5.65 29.91
N ALA A 72 6.04 -5.09 29.00
CA ALA A 72 7.00 -4.03 29.27
C ALA A 72 6.37 -2.62 29.38
N GLY A 73 5.06 -2.49 29.10
CA GLY A 73 4.32 -1.23 29.25
C GLY A 73 4.11 -0.45 27.96
N ALA A 74 4.11 -1.12 26.78
CA ALA A 74 3.72 -0.46 25.56
C ALA A 74 2.27 0.05 25.64
N GLU A 75 2.05 1.31 25.34
CA GLU A 75 0.73 1.95 25.28
C GLU A 75 0.19 2.07 23.84
N PHE A 76 1.07 1.93 22.87
CA PHE A 76 0.76 1.83 21.45
C PHE A 76 1.77 0.91 20.77
N VAL A 77 1.30 0.14 19.79
CA VAL A 77 2.17 -0.73 18.96
C VAL A 77 2.04 -0.35 17.50
N VAL A 78 3.17 -0.20 16.81
CA VAL A 78 3.25 -0.07 15.35
C VAL A 78 3.97 -1.31 14.79
N GLY A 79 3.37 -1.96 13.84
CA GLY A 79 3.76 -3.28 13.35
C GLY A 79 2.72 -4.36 13.75
N PRO A 80 2.92 -5.60 13.30
CA PRO A 80 4.00 -6.10 12.46
C PRO A 80 3.87 -5.70 10.99
N LEU A 81 4.91 -6.00 10.21
CA LEU A 81 4.98 -5.72 8.78
C LEU A 81 4.53 -6.89 7.89
N THR A 82 4.63 -8.11 8.37
CA THR A 82 4.29 -9.32 7.59
C THR A 82 2.83 -9.69 7.75
N ARG A 83 2.21 -10.18 6.66
CA ARG A 83 0.79 -10.59 6.67
C ARG A 83 0.50 -11.67 7.70
N ASP A 84 1.37 -12.68 7.79
CA ASP A 84 1.22 -13.78 8.75
C ASP A 84 1.36 -13.31 10.20
N GLY A 85 2.26 -12.34 10.45
CA GLY A 85 2.39 -11.70 11.77
C GLY A 85 1.14 -10.92 12.16
N VAL A 86 0.54 -10.18 11.22
CA VAL A 86 -0.73 -9.48 11.47
C VAL A 86 -1.85 -10.48 11.77
N ALA A 87 -1.95 -11.57 11.02
CA ALA A 87 -2.94 -12.61 11.25
C ALA A 87 -2.77 -13.29 12.63
N ALA A 88 -1.53 -13.52 13.06
CA ALA A 88 -1.24 -14.07 14.38
C ALA A 88 -1.70 -13.12 15.50
N ILE A 89 -1.42 -11.83 15.40
CA ILE A 89 -1.88 -10.83 16.37
C ILE A 89 -3.40 -10.68 16.33
N ALA A 90 -4.03 -10.63 15.15
CA ALA A 90 -5.49 -10.55 15.02
C ALA A 90 -6.21 -11.73 15.66
N SER A 91 -5.61 -12.92 15.62
CA SER A 91 -6.14 -14.13 16.25
C SER A 91 -5.85 -14.21 17.75
N SER A 92 -5.02 -13.31 18.28
CA SER A 92 -4.70 -13.24 19.70
C SER A 92 -5.83 -12.56 20.47
N GLN A 93 -6.12 -13.06 21.67
CA GLN A 93 -7.08 -12.43 22.59
C GLN A 93 -6.45 -11.28 23.41
N ARG A 94 -5.20 -10.92 23.16
CA ARG A 94 -4.42 -9.94 23.94
C ARG A 94 -4.15 -8.62 23.21
N VAL A 95 -4.98 -8.23 22.26
CA VAL A 95 -4.86 -6.89 21.64
C VAL A 95 -5.54 -5.88 22.57
N THR A 96 -4.79 -5.42 23.56
CA THR A 96 -5.30 -4.60 24.67
C THR A 96 -4.96 -3.12 24.54
N VAL A 97 -4.06 -2.76 23.63
CA VAL A 97 -3.67 -1.39 23.32
C VAL A 97 -3.86 -1.11 21.82
N PRO A 98 -4.02 0.15 21.43
CA PRO A 98 -4.06 0.50 20.00
C PRO A 98 -2.83 -0.04 19.28
N THR A 99 -3.07 -0.80 18.22
CA THR A 99 -2.04 -1.45 17.42
C THR A 99 -2.25 -1.13 15.95
N LEU A 100 -1.29 -0.47 15.32
CA LEU A 100 -1.27 -0.15 13.90
C LEU A 100 -0.44 -1.19 13.16
N ALA A 101 -1.06 -2.21 12.64
CA ALA A 101 -0.42 -3.21 11.80
C ALA A 101 -0.12 -2.64 10.40
N LEU A 102 1.08 -2.93 9.87
CA LEU A 102 1.57 -2.39 8.60
C LEU A 102 1.32 -3.34 7.42
N ASN A 103 0.26 -4.12 7.52
CA ASN A 103 -0.23 -5.02 6.47
C ASN A 103 -1.72 -5.30 6.70
N THR A 104 -2.28 -6.17 5.89
CA THR A 104 -3.68 -6.61 5.98
C THR A 104 -3.76 -8.09 6.34
N VAL A 105 -4.96 -8.55 6.62
CA VAL A 105 -5.32 -9.95 6.81
C VAL A 105 -6.33 -10.39 5.76
N ASP A 106 -6.59 -11.67 5.69
CA ASP A 106 -7.64 -12.20 4.82
C ASP A 106 -9.02 -11.78 5.31
N ASN A 107 -9.97 -11.62 4.40
CA ASN A 107 -11.33 -11.14 4.67
C ASN A 107 -12.13 -11.99 5.68
N THR A 108 -11.68 -13.22 5.94
CA THR A 108 -12.30 -14.14 6.91
C THR A 108 -11.80 -13.93 8.33
N THR A 109 -10.73 -13.15 8.54
CA THR A 109 -10.14 -12.91 9.85
C THR A 109 -10.91 -11.81 10.58
N ALA A 110 -11.40 -12.09 11.78
CA ALA A 110 -12.02 -11.08 12.65
C ALA A 110 -10.95 -10.09 13.14
N ILE A 111 -11.23 -8.79 13.03
CA ILE A 111 -10.31 -7.73 13.46
C ILE A 111 -10.70 -7.29 14.88
N PRO A 112 -9.79 -7.41 15.88
CA PRO A 112 -9.98 -6.84 17.20
C PRO A 112 -10.20 -5.32 17.16
N THR A 113 -10.98 -4.79 18.10
CA THR A 113 -11.34 -3.35 18.12
C THR A 113 -10.14 -2.41 18.24
N GLN A 114 -9.05 -2.86 18.85
CA GLN A 114 -7.82 -2.09 19.02
C GLN A 114 -6.79 -2.32 17.90
N LEU A 115 -7.09 -3.19 16.92
CA LEU A 115 -6.21 -3.44 15.79
C LEU A 115 -6.65 -2.62 14.59
N PHE A 116 -5.74 -1.80 14.08
CA PHE A 116 -5.90 -0.97 12.89
C PHE A 116 -4.97 -1.49 11.80
N LEU A 117 -5.45 -1.49 10.56
CA LEU A 117 -4.72 -2.03 9.41
C LEU A 117 -4.35 -0.91 8.45
N PHE A 118 -3.08 -0.79 8.13
CA PHE A 118 -2.54 0.15 7.14
C PHE A 118 -1.33 -0.48 6.44
N GLY A 119 -1.25 -0.41 5.13
CA GLY A 119 -0.12 -1.01 4.39
C GLY A 119 -0.13 -0.70 2.91
N LEU A 120 0.87 -1.24 2.22
CA LEU A 120 1.00 -1.16 0.76
C LEU A 120 0.14 -2.27 0.13
N GLN A 121 -1.17 -2.11 0.19
CA GLN A 121 -2.13 -3.10 -0.30
C GLN A 121 -2.23 -3.02 -1.83
N MET A 122 -1.55 -3.92 -2.52
CA MET A 122 -1.55 -3.97 -3.98
C MET A 122 -2.94 -4.32 -4.55
N GLU A 123 -3.72 -5.10 -3.81
CA GLU A 123 -5.10 -5.44 -4.15
C GLU A 123 -6.00 -4.18 -4.10
N ALA A 124 -5.76 -3.29 -3.15
CA ALA A 124 -6.47 -2.01 -3.08
C ALA A 124 -6.10 -1.11 -4.27
N GLU A 125 -4.85 -1.10 -4.71
CA GLU A 125 -4.45 -0.41 -5.94
C GLU A 125 -5.17 -0.97 -7.17
N ALA A 126 -5.25 -2.30 -7.31
CA ALA A 126 -5.96 -2.93 -8.42
C ALA A 126 -7.45 -2.55 -8.46
N SER A 127 -8.10 -2.47 -7.29
CA SER A 127 -9.48 -1.99 -7.17
C SER A 127 -9.62 -0.51 -7.57
N GLN A 128 -8.67 0.33 -7.19
CA GLN A 128 -8.66 1.75 -7.56
C GLN A 128 -8.38 1.95 -9.06
N VAL A 129 -7.51 1.12 -9.63
CA VAL A 129 -7.27 1.09 -11.08
C VAL A 129 -8.53 0.70 -11.85
N ALA A 130 -9.33 -0.25 -11.34
CA ALA A 130 -10.62 -0.59 -11.94
C ALA A 130 -11.58 0.62 -11.95
N GLN A 131 -11.60 1.41 -10.88
CA GLN A 131 -12.39 2.64 -10.83
C GLN A 131 -11.87 3.69 -11.82
N LEU A 132 -10.54 3.92 -11.88
CA LEU A 132 -9.92 4.82 -12.86
C LEU A 132 -10.24 4.39 -14.30
N ALA A 133 -10.22 3.09 -14.56
CA ALA A 133 -10.47 2.52 -15.88
C ALA A 133 -11.90 2.76 -16.39
N ARG A 134 -12.88 2.95 -15.48
CA ARG A 134 -14.27 3.31 -15.83
C ARG A 134 -14.37 4.62 -16.60
N ASP A 135 -13.52 5.58 -16.29
CA ASP A 135 -13.49 6.88 -16.96
C ASP A 135 -13.11 6.80 -18.44
N SER A 136 -12.55 5.66 -18.88
CA SER A 136 -12.29 5.39 -20.30
C SER A 136 -13.56 5.17 -21.13
N GLY A 137 -14.73 4.99 -20.51
CA GLY A 137 -15.99 4.69 -21.18
C GLY A 137 -16.10 3.28 -21.74
N LYS A 138 -15.11 2.40 -21.51
CA LYS A 138 -15.12 1.01 -21.94
C LYS A 138 -15.98 0.16 -21.00
N THR A 139 -16.58 -0.90 -21.55
CA THR A 139 -17.48 -1.78 -20.78
C THR A 139 -16.92 -3.19 -20.61
N GLN A 140 -15.86 -3.54 -21.33
CA GLN A 140 -15.20 -4.83 -21.23
C GLN A 140 -13.74 -4.66 -20.81
N ALA A 141 -13.26 -5.46 -19.87
CA ALA A 141 -11.86 -5.52 -19.48
C ALA A 141 -11.24 -6.87 -19.86
N LEU A 142 -10.12 -6.84 -20.59
CA LEU A 142 -9.25 -8.00 -20.75
C LEU A 142 -8.17 -7.95 -19.66
N ILE A 143 -8.21 -8.91 -18.76
CA ILE A 143 -7.22 -9.03 -17.68
C ILE A 143 -6.09 -9.94 -18.14
N ILE A 144 -4.87 -9.39 -18.17
CA ILE A 144 -3.66 -10.11 -18.53
C ILE A 144 -2.85 -10.36 -17.27
N GLY A 145 -2.55 -11.61 -16.99
CA GLY A 145 -1.83 -12.02 -15.81
C GLY A 145 -1.02 -13.30 -16.03
N ASP A 146 -0.32 -13.69 -14.97
CA ASP A 146 0.43 -14.92 -14.86
C ASP A 146 -0.08 -15.80 -13.71
N ASN A 147 0.63 -16.90 -13.44
CA ASN A 147 0.25 -17.85 -12.40
C ASN A 147 0.81 -17.51 -11.01
N SER A 148 1.53 -16.40 -10.85
CA SER A 148 2.05 -15.96 -9.55
C SER A 148 0.93 -15.64 -8.56
N GLY A 149 1.19 -15.84 -7.28
CA GLY A 149 0.21 -15.54 -6.22
C GLY A 149 -0.23 -14.08 -6.23
N LEU A 150 0.70 -13.15 -6.47
CA LEU A 150 0.38 -11.73 -6.54
C LEU A 150 -0.49 -11.41 -7.76
N SER A 151 -0.12 -11.88 -8.95
CA SER A 151 -0.92 -11.65 -10.15
C SER A 151 -2.36 -12.14 -9.97
N LYS A 152 -2.56 -13.32 -9.37
CA LYS A 152 -3.90 -13.86 -9.08
C LYS A 152 -4.70 -12.96 -8.13
N ARG A 153 -4.07 -12.40 -7.10
CA ARG A 153 -4.74 -11.48 -6.18
C ARG A 153 -5.12 -10.16 -6.86
N LEU A 154 -4.23 -9.61 -7.70
CA LEU A 154 -4.52 -8.40 -8.48
C LEU A 154 -5.65 -8.62 -9.48
N GLN A 155 -5.64 -9.77 -10.19
CA GLN A 155 -6.72 -10.16 -11.09
C GLN A 155 -8.07 -10.22 -10.36
N ALA A 156 -8.10 -10.84 -9.18
CA ALA A 156 -9.31 -10.97 -8.39
C ALA A 156 -9.83 -9.60 -7.91
N ALA A 157 -8.97 -8.76 -7.36
CA ALA A 157 -9.35 -7.45 -6.82
C ALA A 157 -9.86 -6.49 -7.90
N PHE A 158 -9.19 -6.45 -9.05
CA PHE A 158 -9.66 -5.69 -10.21
C PHE A 158 -11.01 -6.23 -10.71
N SER A 159 -11.14 -7.54 -10.85
CA SER A 159 -12.34 -8.20 -11.37
C SER A 159 -13.56 -7.92 -10.49
N GLU A 160 -13.42 -8.06 -9.18
CA GLU A 160 -14.49 -7.82 -8.22
C GLU A 160 -15.02 -6.38 -8.33
N ARG A 161 -14.11 -5.40 -8.35
CA ARG A 161 -14.48 -3.99 -8.48
C ARG A 161 -15.12 -3.69 -9.84
N TRP A 162 -14.54 -4.19 -10.93
CA TRP A 162 -15.00 -3.96 -12.28
C TRP A 162 -16.41 -4.53 -12.52
N GLN A 163 -16.66 -5.76 -12.04
CA GLN A 163 -17.96 -6.42 -12.14
C GLN A 163 -19.02 -5.76 -11.25
N HIS A 164 -18.65 -5.33 -10.05
CA HIS A 164 -19.56 -4.60 -9.16
C HIS A 164 -20.12 -3.34 -9.85
N GLU A 165 -19.36 -2.73 -10.73
CA GLU A 165 -19.76 -1.57 -11.52
C GLU A 165 -20.39 -1.94 -12.87
N GLY A 166 -20.72 -3.21 -13.11
CA GLY A 166 -21.40 -3.70 -14.29
C GLY A 166 -20.52 -3.97 -15.50
N GLY A 167 -19.20 -4.02 -15.32
CA GLY A 167 -18.26 -4.33 -16.41
C GLY A 167 -18.17 -5.81 -16.74
N ALA A 168 -17.97 -6.14 -18.03
CA ALA A 168 -17.72 -7.49 -18.48
C ALA A 168 -16.21 -7.82 -18.42
N LEU A 169 -15.88 -9.11 -18.28
CA LEU A 169 -14.50 -9.59 -18.12
C LEU A 169 -14.12 -10.62 -19.19
N ALA A 170 -12.87 -10.54 -19.63
CA ALA A 170 -12.15 -11.58 -20.34
C ALA A 170 -10.77 -11.77 -19.70
N PHE A 171 -10.17 -12.94 -19.80
CA PHE A 171 -8.90 -13.25 -19.15
C PHE A 171 -7.89 -13.86 -20.12
N PHE A 172 -6.64 -13.46 -19.96
CA PHE A 172 -5.47 -14.10 -20.53
C PHE A 172 -4.45 -14.33 -19.42
N ARG A 173 -4.27 -15.58 -18.97
CA ARG A 173 -3.45 -15.95 -17.80
C ARG A 173 -2.11 -16.60 -18.17
N HIS A 174 -1.68 -16.41 -19.41
CA HIS A 174 -0.51 -17.08 -19.98
C HIS A 174 0.61 -16.10 -20.34
N ALA A 175 0.78 -15.04 -19.53
CA ALA A 175 1.84 -14.05 -19.77
C ALA A 175 3.26 -14.64 -19.68
N ASP A 176 3.43 -15.80 -19.03
CA ASP A 176 4.69 -16.55 -18.95
C ASP A 176 4.96 -17.43 -20.17
N ASP A 177 3.95 -17.67 -21.02
CA ASP A 177 4.06 -18.54 -22.19
C ASP A 177 4.20 -17.72 -23.48
N GLN A 178 5.44 -17.55 -23.94
CA GLN A 178 5.73 -16.77 -25.13
C GLN A 178 5.03 -17.28 -26.39
N GLN A 179 4.70 -18.58 -26.47
CA GLN A 179 4.01 -19.15 -27.63
C GLN A 179 2.54 -18.70 -27.72
N GLN A 180 1.95 -18.32 -26.61
CA GLN A 180 0.57 -17.85 -26.54
C GLN A 180 0.42 -16.34 -26.70
N LEU A 181 1.50 -15.55 -26.51
CA LEU A 181 1.44 -14.09 -26.58
C LEU A 181 0.87 -13.52 -27.90
N PRO A 182 1.15 -14.11 -29.10
CA PRO A 182 0.58 -13.61 -30.36
C PRO A 182 -0.95 -13.56 -30.41
N GLN A 183 -1.64 -14.38 -29.60
CA GLN A 183 -3.11 -14.37 -29.51
C GLN A 183 -3.65 -13.07 -28.91
N LEU A 184 -2.85 -12.37 -28.10
CA LEU A 184 -3.27 -11.13 -27.44
C LEU A 184 -3.70 -10.04 -28.40
N LYS A 185 -3.06 -9.93 -29.56
CA LYS A 185 -3.43 -8.93 -30.55
C LYS A 185 -4.89 -9.08 -31.01
N LYS A 186 -5.33 -10.32 -31.22
CA LYS A 186 -6.72 -10.60 -31.58
C LYS A 186 -7.66 -10.42 -30.37
N LEU A 187 -7.25 -10.89 -29.19
CA LEU A 187 -8.07 -10.81 -27.98
C LEU A 187 -8.28 -9.37 -27.51
N SER A 188 -7.32 -8.45 -27.76
CA SER A 188 -7.39 -7.05 -27.38
C SER A 188 -7.93 -6.12 -28.46
N SER A 189 -8.39 -6.63 -29.62
CA SER A 189 -8.84 -5.80 -30.77
C SER A 189 -10.31 -5.40 -30.73
N ASN A 190 -10.94 -5.40 -29.56
CA ASN A 190 -12.34 -4.98 -29.43
C ASN A 190 -12.42 -3.49 -29.04
N ASP A 191 -13.13 -2.69 -29.84
CA ASP A 191 -13.26 -1.24 -29.62
C ASP A 191 -13.89 -0.86 -28.29
N ASN A 192 -14.66 -1.75 -27.66
CA ASN A 192 -15.32 -1.52 -26.38
C ASN A 192 -14.53 -2.08 -25.18
N GLN A 193 -13.26 -2.40 -25.38
CA GLN A 193 -12.41 -3.08 -24.43
C GLN A 193 -11.28 -2.18 -23.92
N LEU A 194 -10.91 -2.41 -22.68
CA LEU A 194 -9.62 -1.98 -22.11
C LEU A 194 -8.81 -3.20 -21.66
N VAL A 195 -7.55 -3.00 -21.37
CA VAL A 195 -6.65 -4.03 -20.82
C VAL A 195 -6.22 -3.64 -19.40
N PHE A 196 -6.28 -4.60 -18.48
CA PHE A 196 -5.63 -4.48 -17.16
C PHE A 196 -4.47 -5.48 -17.09
N LEU A 197 -3.26 -4.96 -16.78
CA LEU A 197 -2.05 -5.76 -16.59
C LEU A 197 -1.87 -6.08 -15.10
N ALA A 198 -2.14 -7.31 -14.70
CA ALA A 198 -1.80 -7.83 -13.38
C ALA A 198 -0.35 -8.37 -13.38
N LEU A 199 0.61 -7.53 -13.80
CA LEU A 199 2.00 -7.90 -14.08
C LEU A 199 2.96 -6.82 -13.54
N GLY A 200 4.17 -7.27 -13.19
CA GLY A 200 5.28 -6.34 -12.95
C GLY A 200 5.90 -5.81 -14.25
N ALA A 201 6.80 -4.82 -14.12
CA ALA A 201 7.37 -4.09 -15.25
C ALA A 201 8.02 -4.99 -16.31
N ASP A 202 8.82 -5.98 -15.91
CA ASP A 202 9.55 -6.83 -16.86
C ASP A 202 8.62 -7.65 -17.74
N LYS A 203 7.59 -8.26 -17.15
CA LYS A 203 6.58 -9.00 -17.91
C LYS A 203 5.67 -8.08 -18.73
N ALA A 204 5.33 -6.92 -18.20
CA ALA A 204 4.56 -5.92 -18.93
C ALA A 204 5.28 -5.48 -20.21
N ARG A 205 6.61 -5.27 -20.17
CA ARG A 205 7.43 -4.96 -21.34
C ARG A 205 7.38 -6.06 -22.42
N ILE A 206 7.44 -7.32 -21.97
CA ILE A 206 7.37 -8.48 -22.89
C ILE A 206 5.99 -8.58 -23.54
N VAL A 207 4.94 -8.34 -22.80
CA VAL A 207 3.55 -8.52 -23.23
C VAL A 207 3.04 -7.34 -24.08
N ARG A 208 3.47 -6.12 -23.77
CA ARG A 208 2.97 -4.87 -24.40
C ARG A 208 2.98 -4.89 -25.93
N PRO A 209 4.03 -5.38 -26.63
CA PRO A 209 4.04 -5.41 -28.10
C PRO A 209 2.96 -6.27 -28.74
N TYR A 210 2.40 -7.22 -28.00
CA TYR A 210 1.35 -8.12 -28.47
C TYR A 210 -0.07 -7.58 -28.21
N ILE A 211 -0.22 -6.47 -27.51
CA ILE A 211 -1.51 -5.82 -27.27
C ILE A 211 -1.79 -4.86 -28.42
N ALA A 212 -3.05 -4.76 -28.86
CA ALA A 212 -3.47 -3.82 -29.89
C ALA A 212 -3.13 -2.36 -29.50
N THR A 213 -2.78 -1.52 -30.48
CA THR A 213 -2.25 -0.18 -30.24
C THR A 213 -3.28 0.81 -29.68
N ASP A 214 -4.55 0.64 -30.06
CA ASP A 214 -5.62 1.62 -29.77
C ASP A 214 -6.42 1.29 -28.49
N VAL A 215 -6.03 0.22 -27.76
CA VAL A 215 -6.72 -0.18 -26.54
C VAL A 215 -6.12 0.54 -25.33
N PRO A 216 -6.94 1.13 -24.44
CA PRO A 216 -6.45 1.70 -23.20
C PRO A 216 -5.89 0.60 -22.28
N ILE A 217 -4.70 0.82 -21.74
CA ILE A 217 -4.00 -0.13 -20.87
C ILE A 217 -3.81 0.48 -19.49
N PHE A 218 -4.14 -0.31 -18.48
CA PHE A 218 -4.05 0.05 -17.06
C PHE A 218 -3.24 -0.96 -16.28
N ALA A 219 -2.53 -0.51 -15.25
CA ALA A 219 -1.73 -1.34 -14.37
C ALA A 219 -1.65 -0.76 -12.95
N THR A 220 -1.11 -1.52 -12.01
CA THR A 220 -0.76 -1.04 -10.66
C THR A 220 0.64 -0.42 -10.65
N SER A 221 1.08 0.08 -9.50
CA SER A 221 2.43 0.64 -9.29
C SER A 221 3.57 -0.32 -9.66
N GLN A 222 3.32 -1.61 -9.78
CA GLN A 222 4.34 -2.61 -10.12
C GLN A 222 4.99 -2.42 -11.49
N VAL A 223 4.36 -1.69 -12.40
CA VAL A 223 4.96 -1.39 -13.71
C VAL A 223 5.99 -0.26 -13.65
N TYR A 224 6.06 0.48 -12.52
CA TYR A 224 6.97 1.61 -12.39
C TYR A 224 8.21 1.26 -11.57
N THR A 225 9.35 1.24 -12.22
CA THR A 225 10.66 0.95 -11.63
C THR A 225 11.62 2.15 -11.63
N GLY A 226 11.11 3.35 -11.93
CA GLY A 226 11.87 4.60 -11.95
C GLY A 226 12.00 5.22 -13.35
N ASN A 227 12.54 6.44 -13.40
CA ASN A 227 12.74 7.19 -14.63
C ASN A 227 14.18 7.12 -15.19
N ASP A 228 15.07 6.38 -14.53
CA ASP A 228 16.50 6.37 -14.87
C ASP A 228 16.78 5.77 -16.25
N ASN A 229 15.84 4.99 -16.80
CA ASN A 229 15.99 4.38 -18.10
C ASN A 229 14.78 4.63 -19.00
N THR A 230 14.79 5.76 -19.69
CA THR A 230 13.73 6.16 -20.64
C THR A 230 13.55 5.16 -21.78
N LEU A 231 14.60 4.45 -22.20
CA LEU A 231 14.49 3.43 -23.25
C LEU A 231 13.65 2.24 -22.80
N LEU A 232 13.87 1.75 -21.60
CA LEU A 232 13.05 0.66 -21.02
C LEU A 232 11.60 1.11 -20.77
N ASN A 233 11.40 2.37 -20.41
CA ASN A 233 10.07 2.90 -20.20
C ASN A 233 9.29 3.14 -21.51
N ASN A 234 9.97 3.28 -22.65
CA ASN A 234 9.30 3.32 -23.96
C ASN A 234 8.52 2.03 -24.26
N ASP A 235 8.99 0.88 -23.75
CA ASP A 235 8.29 -0.38 -23.91
C ASP A 235 6.96 -0.43 -23.12
N LEU A 236 6.78 0.48 -22.16
CA LEU A 236 5.57 0.63 -21.37
C LEU A 236 4.70 1.82 -21.84
N ASN A 237 5.03 2.41 -22.98
CA ASN A 237 4.37 3.62 -23.45
C ASN A 237 2.84 3.48 -23.49
N GLU A 238 2.15 4.57 -23.08
CA GLU A 238 0.69 4.69 -22.96
C GLU A 238 0.03 3.87 -21.85
N ILE A 239 0.77 3.07 -21.10
CA ILE A 239 0.22 2.40 -19.92
C ILE A 239 -0.08 3.45 -18.84
N ARG A 240 -1.33 3.44 -18.36
CA ARG A 240 -1.80 4.24 -17.22
C ARG A 240 -1.67 3.39 -15.96
N PHE A 241 -1.19 4.01 -14.90
CA PHE A 241 -0.98 3.31 -13.63
C PHE A 241 -1.20 4.24 -12.43
N VAL A 242 -1.17 3.68 -11.24
CA VAL A 242 -1.23 4.44 -10.00
C VAL A 242 0.04 4.19 -9.20
N ASP A 243 0.53 5.22 -8.53
CA ASP A 243 1.59 5.09 -7.53
C ASP A 243 1.51 6.23 -6.50
N MET A 244 2.37 6.22 -5.51
CA MET A 244 2.34 7.17 -4.41
C MET A 244 2.93 8.54 -4.79
N PRO A 245 2.48 9.63 -4.15
CA PRO A 245 3.08 10.96 -4.31
C PRO A 245 4.57 10.98 -4.07
N TRP A 246 5.07 10.16 -3.12
CA TRP A 246 6.50 10.02 -2.81
C TRP A 246 7.37 9.79 -4.05
N LEU A 247 6.87 9.04 -5.03
CA LEU A 247 7.58 8.70 -6.25
C LEU A 247 7.23 9.58 -7.46
N LEU A 248 6.01 10.15 -7.47
CA LEU A 248 5.46 10.82 -8.65
C LEU A 248 5.30 12.33 -8.51
N GLN A 249 5.21 12.86 -7.28
CA GLN A 249 4.94 14.28 -7.02
C GLN A 249 6.02 14.88 -6.11
N PHE A 250 7.15 15.27 -6.68
CA PHE A 250 8.28 15.83 -5.92
C PHE A 250 7.97 17.19 -5.28
N ASP A 251 7.03 17.92 -5.82
CA ASP A 251 6.54 19.23 -5.35
C ASP A 251 5.37 19.13 -4.37
N HIS A 252 4.92 17.93 -4.05
CA HIS A 252 3.88 17.71 -3.05
C HIS A 252 4.36 18.15 -1.65
N PRO A 253 3.60 18.96 -0.89
CA PRO A 253 4.07 19.51 0.39
C PRO A 253 4.55 18.45 1.38
N ALA A 254 3.82 17.35 1.53
CA ALA A 254 4.22 16.25 2.41
C ALA A 254 5.51 15.57 1.91
N VAL A 255 5.70 15.42 0.60
CA VAL A 255 6.92 14.83 0.03
C VAL A 255 8.12 15.75 0.26
N MET A 256 7.98 17.04 -0.02
CA MET A 256 9.06 18.02 0.18
C MET A 256 9.54 18.07 1.64
N ALA A 257 8.64 17.87 2.60
CA ALA A 257 8.97 17.88 4.01
C ALA A 257 10.00 16.81 4.40
N TYR A 258 9.95 15.61 3.77
CA TYR A 258 10.75 14.46 4.18
C TYR A 258 11.87 14.08 3.20
N ARG A 259 11.86 14.62 1.97
CA ARG A 259 12.74 14.15 0.89
C ARG A 259 14.13 14.76 0.89
N GLN A 260 14.45 15.71 1.75
CA GLN A 260 15.73 16.40 1.73
C GLN A 260 16.92 15.42 1.80
N ASN A 261 17.83 15.51 0.81
CA ASN A 261 19.08 14.73 0.72
C ASN A 261 18.93 13.21 0.55
N ARG A 262 17.75 12.70 0.14
CA ARG A 262 17.56 11.28 -0.13
C ARG A 262 17.71 10.97 -1.61
N THR A 263 18.63 10.05 -1.93
CA THR A 263 18.81 9.51 -3.29
C THR A 263 17.97 8.24 -3.45
N ILE A 264 17.10 8.22 -4.46
CA ILE A 264 16.27 7.07 -4.78
C ILE A 264 17.12 6.07 -5.57
N LYS A 265 17.21 4.83 -5.10
CA LYS A 265 17.92 3.73 -5.77
C LYS A 265 17.02 2.57 -6.18
N ASN A 266 16.00 2.30 -5.39
CA ASN A 266 15.08 1.18 -5.59
C ASN A 266 13.67 1.63 -5.22
N MET A 267 12.72 1.56 -6.17
CA MET A 267 11.36 2.05 -5.98
C MET A 267 10.59 1.28 -4.91
N ASP A 268 10.78 -0.03 -4.81
CA ASP A 268 10.09 -0.83 -3.78
C ASP A 268 10.55 -0.46 -2.38
N MET A 269 11.85 -0.22 -2.21
CA MET A 269 12.41 0.25 -0.94
C MET A 269 11.94 1.67 -0.60
N GLU A 270 11.79 2.53 -1.59
CA GLU A 270 11.24 3.88 -1.40
C GLU A 270 9.76 3.86 -1.00
N ARG A 271 8.97 2.93 -1.55
CA ARG A 271 7.57 2.73 -1.12
C ARG A 271 7.48 2.33 0.34
N LEU A 272 8.39 1.47 0.80
CA LEU A 272 8.47 1.04 2.20
C LEU A 272 8.93 2.17 3.14
N TYR A 273 9.86 3.00 2.68
CA TYR A 273 10.26 4.19 3.42
C TYR A 273 9.09 5.17 3.58
N ALA A 274 8.35 5.43 2.51
CA ALA A 274 7.15 6.26 2.54
C ALA A 274 6.06 5.67 3.46
N LEU A 275 5.89 4.34 3.46
CA LEU A 275 5.00 3.66 4.41
C LEU A 275 5.37 3.96 5.85
N GLY A 276 6.67 3.93 6.18
CA GLY A 276 7.16 4.26 7.53
C GLY A 276 6.81 5.69 7.94
N ILE A 277 6.94 6.67 7.05
CA ILE A 277 6.55 8.06 7.30
C ILE A 277 5.06 8.16 7.64
N ASP A 278 4.21 7.63 6.76
CA ASP A 278 2.76 7.74 6.96
C ASP A 278 2.25 6.87 8.12
N ALA A 279 2.94 5.77 8.43
CA ALA A 279 2.66 4.98 9.64
C ALA A 279 2.87 5.79 10.91
N PHE A 280 3.95 6.58 10.99
CA PHE A 280 4.17 7.50 12.12
C PHE A 280 3.06 8.56 12.19
N ARG A 281 2.76 9.21 11.07
CA ARG A 281 1.73 10.25 11.01
C ARG A 281 0.34 9.71 11.37
N LEU A 282 0.00 8.53 10.88
CA LEU A 282 -1.27 7.87 11.22
C LEU A 282 -1.32 7.48 12.70
N MET A 283 -0.21 6.97 13.25
CA MET A 283 -0.11 6.66 14.67
C MET A 283 -0.38 7.92 15.52
N THR A 284 0.18 9.08 15.17
CA THR A 284 -0.08 10.32 15.91
C THR A 284 -1.55 10.72 15.93
N HIS A 285 -2.27 10.51 14.84
CA HIS A 285 -3.72 10.70 14.80
C HIS A 285 -4.48 9.67 15.65
N LEU A 286 -3.99 8.43 15.73
CA LEU A 286 -4.61 7.36 16.52
C LEU A 286 -4.35 7.48 18.02
N LEU A 287 -3.40 8.31 18.46
CA LEU A 287 -3.19 8.62 19.88
C LEU A 287 -4.36 9.43 20.47
N ASP A 288 -5.15 10.12 19.65
CA ASP A 288 -6.41 10.75 20.06
C ASP A 288 -7.60 9.93 19.55
N PRO A 289 -8.24 9.11 20.41
CA PRO A 289 -9.26 8.15 19.99
C PRO A 289 -10.62 8.76 19.67
N LEU A 290 -10.84 10.07 19.85
CA LEU A 290 -12.17 10.67 19.75
C LEU A 290 -12.76 10.70 18.35
N PHE A 291 -11.94 10.65 17.28
CA PHE A 291 -12.38 10.83 15.90
C PHE A 291 -11.75 9.85 14.91
N ILE A 292 -11.53 8.60 15.31
CA ILE A 292 -10.86 7.58 14.47
C ILE A 292 -11.48 7.46 13.07
N ASN A 293 -12.81 7.48 12.97
CA ASN A 293 -13.53 7.35 11.68
C ASN A 293 -13.43 8.62 10.80
N GLU A 294 -12.98 9.73 11.35
CA GLU A 294 -12.80 10.99 10.64
C GLU A 294 -11.34 11.24 10.23
N ILE A 295 -10.43 10.36 10.65
CA ILE A 295 -9.01 10.50 10.31
C ILE A 295 -8.85 10.49 8.80
N SER A 296 -8.32 11.58 8.28
CA SER A 296 -7.88 11.72 6.90
C SER A 296 -6.75 12.74 6.81
N PHE A 297 -5.76 12.47 6.00
CA PHE A 297 -4.66 13.41 5.76
C PHE A 297 -3.99 13.16 4.41
N ASP A 298 -3.33 14.18 3.90
CA ASP A 298 -2.56 14.11 2.67
C ASP A 298 -1.18 13.54 2.98
N GLY A 299 -1.00 12.26 2.66
CA GLY A 299 0.19 11.49 2.99
C GLY A 299 1.20 11.44 1.85
N VAL A 300 2.38 10.92 2.15
CA VAL A 300 3.42 10.65 1.14
C VAL A 300 3.12 9.38 0.34
N THR A 301 2.29 8.48 0.89
CA THR A 301 1.84 7.26 0.21
C THR A 301 0.54 7.47 -0.59
N GLY A 302 -0.11 8.61 -0.45
CA GLY A 302 -1.40 8.96 -1.03
C GLY A 302 -2.28 9.67 -0.02
N PHE A 303 -3.50 10.02 -0.41
CA PHE A 303 -4.48 10.52 0.54
C PHE A 303 -4.96 9.37 1.45
N VAL A 304 -4.59 9.44 2.71
CA VAL A 304 -4.91 8.43 3.72
C VAL A 304 -6.25 8.76 4.38
N ARG A 305 -7.13 7.78 4.51
CA ARG A 305 -8.41 7.94 5.20
C ARG A 305 -8.88 6.65 5.88
N ALA A 306 -9.69 6.82 6.90
CA ALA A 306 -10.36 5.70 7.57
C ALA A 306 -11.34 5.00 6.62
N ALA A 307 -11.46 3.69 6.78
CA ALA A 307 -12.38 2.80 6.07
C ALA A 307 -13.02 1.80 7.05
N PRO A 308 -14.09 1.11 6.65
CA PRO A 308 -14.71 0.08 7.51
C PRO A 308 -13.73 -0.97 8.01
N ALA A 309 -14.10 -1.65 9.12
CA ALA A 309 -13.31 -2.70 9.75
C ALA A 309 -11.90 -2.27 10.19
N ASN A 310 -11.77 -1.08 10.77
CA ASN A 310 -10.52 -0.52 11.29
C ASN A 310 -9.38 -0.48 10.25
N GLN A 311 -9.74 -0.34 8.98
CA GLN A 311 -8.75 -0.20 7.90
C GLN A 311 -8.49 1.27 7.61
N PHE A 312 -7.25 1.57 7.24
CA PHE A 312 -6.88 2.83 6.62
C PHE A 312 -6.45 2.55 5.21
N ILE A 313 -7.10 3.21 4.27
CA ILE A 313 -6.79 3.11 2.85
C ILE A 313 -6.06 4.35 2.40
N ARG A 314 -5.22 4.19 1.41
CA ARG A 314 -4.51 5.27 0.73
C ARG A 314 -4.99 5.37 -0.70
N GLU A 315 -5.22 6.59 -1.17
CA GLU A 315 -5.59 6.88 -2.55
C GLU A 315 -4.33 7.40 -3.26
N PRO A 316 -3.70 6.59 -4.12
CA PRO A 316 -2.53 6.99 -4.86
C PRO A 316 -2.87 8.01 -5.95
N VAL A 317 -1.87 8.53 -6.62
CA VAL A 317 -2.01 9.39 -7.78
C VAL A 317 -1.90 8.58 -9.06
N SER A 318 -2.54 9.07 -10.12
CA SER A 318 -2.56 8.41 -11.43
C SER A 318 -1.52 9.02 -12.34
N ALA A 319 -0.87 8.19 -13.13
CA ALA A 319 0.15 8.59 -14.08
C ALA A 319 0.09 7.75 -15.37
N GLN A 320 0.81 8.18 -16.38
CA GLN A 320 0.93 7.48 -17.66
C GLN A 320 2.37 7.57 -18.18
N PHE A 321 2.84 6.51 -18.81
CA PHE A 321 4.08 6.56 -19.58
C PHE A 321 3.84 7.23 -20.93
N ILE A 322 4.58 8.31 -21.21
CA ILE A 322 4.54 9.05 -22.46
C ILE A 322 5.97 9.28 -22.94
N GLN A 323 6.32 8.69 -24.07
CA GLN A 323 7.67 8.78 -24.65
C GLN A 323 8.79 8.41 -23.66
N GLY A 324 8.57 7.34 -22.89
CA GLY A 324 9.53 6.83 -21.92
C GLY A 324 9.63 7.63 -20.61
N GLN A 325 8.78 8.64 -20.43
CA GLN A 325 8.69 9.43 -19.21
C GLN A 325 7.33 9.25 -18.54
N VAL A 326 7.29 9.41 -17.23
CA VAL A 326 6.04 9.37 -16.49
C VAL A 326 5.47 10.77 -16.37
N GLN A 327 4.20 10.92 -16.73
CA GLN A 327 3.43 12.14 -16.58
C GLN A 327 2.20 11.88 -15.70
N LEU A 328 1.93 12.79 -14.78
CA LEU A 328 0.72 12.74 -13.95
C LEU A 328 -0.51 12.91 -14.83
N LEU A 329 -1.56 12.17 -14.53
CA LEU A 329 -2.88 12.38 -15.10
C LEU A 329 -3.63 13.39 -14.22
N ASP A 330 -4.09 14.49 -14.82
CA ASP A 330 -4.97 15.47 -14.18
C ASP A 330 -6.36 14.84 -13.98
N ILE A 331 -6.56 14.11 -12.91
CA ILE A 331 -7.88 13.72 -12.45
C ILE A 331 -8.34 14.84 -11.51
N GLN A 332 -9.30 15.64 -11.94
CA GLN A 332 -10.00 16.56 -11.06
C GLN A 332 -10.60 15.72 -9.92
N ARG A 333 -9.97 15.74 -8.76
CA ARG A 333 -10.59 15.21 -7.53
C ARG A 333 -11.83 16.06 -7.26
N THR A 334 -13.01 15.50 -7.44
CA THR A 334 -14.22 16.05 -6.87
C THR A 334 -14.09 15.87 -5.35
N ILE A 335 -13.49 16.85 -4.68
CA ILE A 335 -13.53 16.93 -3.22
C ILE A 335 -15.02 17.05 -2.87
N PRO A 336 -15.62 16.13 -2.10
CA PRO A 336 -16.96 16.35 -1.60
C PRO A 336 -16.92 17.65 -0.81
N ALA A 337 -17.72 18.63 -1.21
CA ALA A 337 -17.83 19.89 -0.53
C ALA A 337 -18.12 19.61 0.94
N SER A 338 -17.18 19.98 1.83
CA SER A 338 -17.42 19.97 3.27
C SER A 338 -18.67 20.82 3.50
N VAL A 339 -19.65 20.25 4.18
CA VAL A 339 -20.86 20.93 4.60
C VAL A 339 -20.44 22.19 5.33
N ALA A 340 -20.62 23.33 4.69
CA ALA A 340 -20.45 24.63 5.34
C ALA A 340 -21.46 24.72 6.48
N PRO A 341 -21.08 25.21 7.67
CA PRO A 341 -22.04 25.42 8.75
C PRO A 341 -23.09 26.41 8.27
N GLN A 342 -24.35 25.97 8.29
CA GLN A 342 -25.50 26.84 8.04
C GLN A 342 -25.50 27.90 9.17
N SER A 343 -25.30 29.15 8.80
CA SER A 343 -25.58 30.28 9.66
C SER A 343 -27.12 30.35 9.83
N GLU A 344 -27.60 30.04 11.02
CA GLU A 344 -28.97 30.33 11.41
C GLU A 344 -29.18 31.84 11.50
N PRO A 345 -30.44 32.30 11.21
CA PRO A 345 -30.84 33.70 11.15
C PRO A 345 -30.90 34.40 12.51
#